data_eb7aa99b59afde0356732ddad596a277
#
_entry.id   eb7aa99b59afde0356732ddad596a277
#
_cell.length_a   1.000
_cell.length_b   1.000
_cell.length_c   1.000
_cell.angle_alpha   90.00
_cell.angle_beta   90.00
_cell.angle_gamma   90.00
#
_symmetry.space_group_name_H-M   'P 1'
#
loop_
_entity.id
_entity.type
_entity.pdbx_description
1 polymer ?
#
loop_
_entity_poly.entity_id
_entity_poly.type
_entity_poly.pdbx_seq_one_letter_code
_entity_poly.pdbx_strand_id
1 'polypeptide(L)'
;MEIDTNRKTTLAFKLLAINPSAFGGIIFKGATPEHTESILNFFKISDVNLNKIFSNFSVTDLTGGIDPLESLQKGYLVYRKGILSRPGWFSCTSMNDMPKSLQSMLTYQMDNINLSPIIAFDDGSRKDEVAPPKLCDRLAFSIDLTEVRFNQFSPEFFPITSSKTTKAEITEAQIQSVIVSAIKFGIDEIRPAYMTINAAQYLATLDDRVTVEQKDLNLAATLILAHRALIIPEEIEDDQKDEPQKEN
;
A
#
# COMPACT_ATOMS: atom_id res chain seq x y z
N MET A 1 19.72 -6.00 -3.77
CA MET A 1 20.03 -5.19 -2.56
C MET A 1 18.83 -5.29 -1.64
N GLU A 2 18.98 -6.02 -0.56
CA GLU A 2 17.91 -6.20 0.43
C GLU A 2 17.69 -4.88 1.16
N ILE A 3 16.45 -4.41 1.16
CA ILE A 3 16.09 -3.13 1.80
C ILE A 3 15.53 -3.47 3.17
N ASP A 4 16.08 -2.87 4.21
CA ASP A 4 15.62 -3.00 5.58
C ASP A 4 14.15 -2.59 5.74
N THR A 5 13.42 -3.27 6.62
CA THR A 5 11.99 -3.07 6.90
C THR A 5 11.67 -1.63 7.32
N ASN A 6 12.54 -1.00 8.11
CA ASN A 6 12.36 0.39 8.52
C ASN A 6 12.41 1.34 7.33
N ARG A 7 13.38 1.13 6.43
CA ARG A 7 13.51 1.93 5.20
C ARG A 7 12.33 1.68 4.25
N LYS A 8 11.87 0.44 4.09
CA LYS A 8 10.66 0.13 3.32
C LYS A 8 9.45 0.89 3.86
N THR A 9 9.24 0.85 5.17
CA THR A 9 8.14 1.54 5.85
C THR A 9 8.22 3.06 5.65
N THR A 10 9.40 3.64 5.84
CA THR A 10 9.65 5.08 5.64
C THR A 10 9.32 5.52 4.22
N LEU A 11 9.80 4.78 3.22
CA LEU A 11 9.54 5.10 1.80
C LEU A 11 8.07 4.93 1.44
N ALA A 12 7.41 3.88 1.94
CA ALA A 12 5.98 3.67 1.72
C ALA A 12 5.14 4.83 2.25
N PHE A 13 5.43 5.31 3.45
CA PHE A 13 4.74 6.49 4.00
C PHE A 13 5.04 7.77 3.22
N LYS A 14 6.28 8.00 2.78
CA LYS A 14 6.63 9.14 1.91
C LYS A 14 5.82 9.12 0.61
N LEU A 15 5.76 7.98 -0.06
CA LEU A 15 5.01 7.82 -1.30
C LEU A 15 3.50 7.99 -1.09
N LEU A 16 2.94 7.42 -0.02
CA LEU A 16 1.53 7.59 0.34
C LEU A 16 1.19 9.06 0.66
N ALA A 17 2.10 9.79 1.31
CA ALA A 17 1.90 11.20 1.62
C ALA A 17 1.89 12.08 0.37
N ILE A 18 2.73 11.76 -0.62
CA ILE A 18 2.81 12.50 -1.89
C ILE A 18 1.57 12.26 -2.75
N ASN A 19 1.18 11.01 -2.94
CA ASN A 19 0.02 10.68 -3.77
C ASN A 19 -0.78 9.50 -3.19
N PRO A 20 -1.70 9.78 -2.26
CA PRO A 20 -2.54 8.76 -1.65
C PRO A 20 -3.33 7.92 -2.65
N SER A 21 -3.89 8.54 -3.67
CA SER A 21 -4.77 7.87 -4.65
C SER A 21 -4.02 6.93 -5.60
N ALA A 22 -2.73 7.16 -5.82
CA ALA A 22 -1.93 6.27 -6.67
C ALA A 22 -1.59 4.95 -5.99
N PHE A 23 -1.56 4.92 -4.64
CA PHE A 23 -1.05 3.78 -3.87
C PHE A 23 -2.10 3.11 -2.98
N GLY A 24 -3.21 3.75 -2.70
CA GLY A 24 -4.33 3.20 -1.94
C GLY A 24 -4.04 2.92 -0.46
N GLY A 25 -2.84 2.50 -0.10
CA GLY A 25 -2.49 2.27 1.30
C GLY A 25 -1.34 1.29 1.53
N ILE A 26 -1.24 0.84 2.77
CA ILE A 26 -0.22 -0.07 3.27
C ILE A 26 -0.85 -1.13 4.17
N ILE A 27 -0.36 -2.37 4.09
CA ILE A 27 -0.71 -3.44 5.02
C ILE A 27 0.53 -3.87 5.81
N PHE A 28 0.39 -3.98 7.13
CA PHE A 28 1.37 -4.53 8.04
C PHE A 28 0.95 -5.94 8.43
N LYS A 29 1.75 -6.95 8.06
CA LYS A 29 1.53 -8.36 8.39
C LYS A 29 2.31 -8.73 9.64
N GLY A 30 1.72 -9.55 10.51
CA GLY A 30 2.38 -9.99 11.75
C GLY A 30 2.66 -8.85 12.74
N ALA A 31 1.92 -7.75 12.66
CA ALA A 31 2.11 -6.61 13.54
C ALA A 31 1.65 -6.96 14.96
N THR A 32 2.55 -6.84 15.94
CA THR A 32 2.18 -6.93 17.37
C THR A 32 1.39 -5.69 17.82
N PRO A 33 0.71 -5.75 18.98
CA PRO A 33 0.04 -4.57 19.53
C PRO A 33 0.95 -3.36 19.68
N GLU A 34 2.21 -3.58 20.07
CA GLU A 34 3.21 -2.52 20.22
C GLU A 34 3.59 -1.88 18.88
N HIS A 35 3.77 -2.69 17.83
CA HIS A 35 3.98 -2.18 16.45
C HIS A 35 2.80 -1.33 16.01
N THR A 36 1.59 -1.84 16.20
CA THR A 36 0.35 -1.14 15.85
C THR A 36 0.24 0.19 16.58
N GLU A 37 0.49 0.20 17.89
CA GLU A 37 0.43 1.41 18.71
C GLU A 37 1.49 2.45 18.26
N SER A 38 2.71 2.01 17.98
CA SER A 38 3.78 2.88 17.47
C SER A 38 3.39 3.56 16.18
N ILE A 39 2.86 2.79 15.22
CA ILE A 39 2.40 3.31 13.92
C ILE A 39 1.23 4.29 14.11
N LEU A 40 0.24 3.95 14.93
CA LEU A 40 -0.91 4.82 15.19
C LEU A 40 -0.52 6.11 15.95
N ASN A 41 0.46 6.03 16.84
CA ASN A 41 0.96 7.20 17.56
C ASN A 41 1.69 8.18 16.65
N PHE A 42 2.37 7.69 15.61
CA PHE A 42 2.95 8.56 14.59
C PHE A 42 1.91 9.51 13.98
N PHE A 43 0.73 9.01 13.60
CA PHE A 43 -0.33 9.84 13.03
C PHE A 43 -0.86 10.88 14.01
N LYS A 44 -0.93 10.56 15.31
CA LYS A 44 -1.30 11.52 16.35
C LYS A 44 -0.29 12.65 16.48
N ILE A 45 1.01 12.33 16.46
CA ILE A 45 2.10 13.32 16.56
C ILE A 45 2.14 14.18 15.29
N SER A 46 1.86 13.62 14.12
CA SER A 46 1.86 14.32 12.84
C SER A 46 0.63 15.18 12.58
N ASP A 47 -0.31 15.29 13.54
CA ASP A 47 -1.59 16.01 13.42
C ASP A 47 -2.43 15.56 12.21
N VAL A 48 -2.32 14.30 11.83
CA VAL A 48 -3.10 13.69 10.76
C VAL A 48 -4.30 12.96 11.34
N ASN A 49 -5.49 13.37 10.92
CA ASN A 49 -6.72 12.68 11.30
C ASN A 49 -6.69 11.23 10.80
N LEU A 50 -6.71 10.28 11.73
CA LEU A 50 -6.80 8.87 11.44
C LEU A 50 -8.17 8.32 11.85
N ASN A 51 -9.00 8.02 10.87
CA ASN A 51 -10.35 7.49 11.06
C ASN A 51 -10.29 5.97 11.16
N LYS A 52 -10.75 5.40 12.28
CA LYS A 52 -10.71 3.94 12.49
C LYS A 52 -11.92 3.27 11.84
N ILE A 53 -11.66 2.29 10.99
CA ILE A 53 -12.67 1.38 10.45
C ILE A 53 -12.62 0.10 11.28
N PHE A 54 -13.74 -0.26 11.87
CA PHE A 54 -13.86 -1.48 12.67
C PHE A 54 -14.52 -2.59 11.87
N SER A 55 -14.13 -3.84 12.11
CA SER A 55 -14.69 -5.02 11.43
C SER A 55 -16.18 -5.22 11.65
N ASN A 56 -16.72 -4.70 12.76
CA ASN A 56 -18.15 -4.76 13.09
C ASN A 56 -18.99 -3.61 12.51
N PHE A 57 -18.40 -2.73 11.71
CA PHE A 57 -19.16 -1.66 11.04
C PHE A 57 -20.16 -2.26 10.04
N SER A 58 -21.29 -1.58 9.92
CA SER A 58 -22.22 -1.79 8.81
C SER A 58 -21.79 -1.00 7.57
N VAL A 59 -22.36 -1.35 6.43
CA VAL A 59 -22.16 -0.58 5.17
C VAL A 59 -22.60 0.88 5.37
N THR A 60 -23.66 1.13 6.11
CA THR A 60 -24.14 2.49 6.40
C THR A 60 -23.22 3.27 7.34
N ASP A 61 -22.45 2.61 8.19
CA ASP A 61 -21.41 3.28 8.99
C ASP A 61 -20.26 3.76 8.11
N LEU A 62 -19.95 3.02 7.05
CA LEU A 62 -18.94 3.43 6.08
C LEU A 62 -19.41 4.59 5.18
N THR A 63 -20.53 4.40 4.49
CA THR A 63 -20.97 5.29 3.39
C THR A 63 -21.94 6.37 3.83
N GLY A 64 -22.57 6.17 4.99
CA GLY A 64 -23.72 6.95 5.44
C GLY A 64 -25.03 6.40 4.91
N GLY A 65 -26.11 7.03 5.29
CA GLY A 65 -27.46 6.64 4.92
C GLY A 65 -28.51 7.46 5.64
N ILE A 66 -29.77 7.06 5.48
CA ILE A 66 -30.90 7.69 6.17
C ILE A 66 -30.79 7.35 7.66
N ASP A 67 -30.90 8.35 8.53
CA ASP A 67 -31.09 8.18 9.95
C ASP A 67 -32.60 8.04 10.25
N PRO A 68 -33.11 6.81 10.57
CA PRO A 68 -34.54 6.61 10.74
C PRO A 68 -35.09 7.33 11.95
N LEU A 69 -34.31 7.37 13.04
CA LEU A 69 -34.76 7.99 14.30
C LEU A 69 -34.91 9.49 14.16
N GLU A 70 -33.88 10.14 13.64
CA GLU A 70 -33.87 11.58 13.42
C GLU A 70 -34.88 11.99 12.35
N SER A 71 -35.07 11.18 11.30
CA SER A 71 -36.08 11.41 10.26
C SER A 71 -37.51 11.37 10.81
N LEU A 72 -37.81 10.40 11.70
CA LEU A 72 -39.12 10.32 12.35
C LEU A 72 -39.38 11.50 13.29
N GLN A 73 -38.36 11.94 14.01
CA GLN A 73 -38.48 13.11 14.90
C GLN A 73 -38.73 14.41 14.16
N LYS A 74 -38.07 14.57 12.99
CA LYS A 74 -38.13 15.80 12.19
C LYS A 74 -39.25 15.82 11.15
N GLY A 75 -39.83 14.68 10.84
CA GLY A 75 -40.88 14.55 9.82
C GLY A 75 -40.38 14.65 8.37
N TYR A 76 -39.04 14.62 8.14
CA TYR A 76 -38.42 14.60 6.81
C TYR A 76 -37.16 13.71 6.83
N LEU A 77 -36.69 13.28 5.66
CA LEU A 77 -35.52 12.41 5.54
C LEU A 77 -34.24 13.14 5.97
N VAL A 78 -33.59 12.60 7.00
CA VAL A 78 -32.29 13.07 7.47
C VAL A 78 -31.22 12.05 7.07
N TYR A 79 -30.15 12.54 6.43
CA TYR A 79 -29.02 11.73 6.00
C TYR A 79 -27.84 11.93 6.94
N ARG A 80 -27.29 10.83 7.44
CA ARG A 80 -26.05 10.80 8.21
C ARG A 80 -24.87 10.46 7.29
N LYS A 81 -23.80 11.23 7.38
CA LYS A 81 -22.56 10.95 6.66
C LYS A 81 -21.81 9.76 7.27
N GLY A 82 -21.32 8.85 6.43
CA GLY A 82 -20.48 7.75 6.86
C GLY A 82 -19.05 8.17 7.17
N ILE A 83 -18.27 7.24 7.72
CA ILE A 83 -16.89 7.50 8.12
C ILE A 83 -16.00 7.85 6.93
N LEU A 84 -16.27 7.27 5.75
CA LEU A 84 -15.46 7.50 4.53
C LEU A 84 -15.60 8.93 3.98
N SER A 85 -16.61 9.70 4.44
CA SER A 85 -16.73 11.12 4.10
C SER A 85 -15.89 12.05 4.98
N ARG A 86 -15.23 11.51 6.01
CA ARG A 86 -14.39 12.30 6.91
C ARG A 86 -13.02 12.55 6.27
N PRO A 87 -12.46 13.76 6.42
CA PRO A 87 -11.10 14.03 5.97
C PRO A 87 -10.09 13.25 6.81
N GLY A 88 -8.96 12.92 6.21
CA GLY A 88 -7.86 12.21 6.87
C GLY A 88 -7.62 10.82 6.30
N TRP A 89 -6.72 10.08 6.94
CA TRP A 89 -6.41 8.71 6.58
C TRP A 89 -7.33 7.74 7.32
N PHE A 90 -7.33 6.48 6.87
CA PHE A 90 -8.12 5.43 7.51
C PHE A 90 -7.21 4.36 8.09
N SER A 91 -7.60 3.77 9.24
CA SER A 91 -6.94 2.59 9.79
C SER A 91 -7.93 1.45 9.95
N CYS A 92 -7.48 0.23 9.63
CA CYS A 92 -8.21 -1.00 9.81
C CYS A 92 -7.33 -1.97 10.61
N THR A 93 -7.68 -2.20 11.90
CA THR A 93 -6.84 -3.00 12.82
C THR A 93 -7.14 -4.48 12.82
N SER A 94 -8.22 -4.93 12.18
CA SER A 94 -8.62 -6.33 12.11
C SER A 94 -9.16 -6.60 10.71
N MET A 95 -8.26 -6.56 9.74
CA MET A 95 -8.67 -6.69 8.33
C MET A 95 -9.18 -8.10 8.02
N ASN A 96 -8.66 -9.11 8.72
CA ASN A 96 -9.01 -10.52 8.54
C ASN A 96 -10.45 -10.81 8.95
N ASP A 97 -10.94 -10.13 10.00
CA ASP A 97 -12.29 -10.32 10.56
C ASP A 97 -13.36 -9.52 9.82
N MET A 98 -13.00 -8.81 8.76
CA MET A 98 -13.93 -7.93 8.06
C MET A 98 -14.99 -8.73 7.28
N PRO A 99 -16.31 -8.47 7.49
CA PRO A 99 -17.38 -9.13 6.73
C PRO A 99 -17.27 -8.86 5.22
N LYS A 100 -17.66 -9.84 4.40
CA LYS A 100 -17.59 -9.73 2.93
C LYS A 100 -18.33 -8.51 2.36
N SER A 101 -19.45 -8.12 2.95
CA SER A 101 -20.21 -6.92 2.55
C SER A 101 -19.39 -5.64 2.74
N LEU A 102 -18.68 -5.54 3.86
CA LEU A 102 -17.82 -4.42 4.18
C LEU A 102 -16.59 -4.39 3.27
N GLN A 103 -15.95 -5.56 3.04
CA GLN A 103 -14.85 -5.72 2.08
C GLN A 103 -15.25 -5.24 0.68
N SER A 104 -16.42 -5.69 0.19
CA SER A 104 -16.91 -5.32 -1.15
C SER A 104 -17.18 -3.82 -1.25
N MET A 105 -17.79 -3.22 -0.23
CA MET A 105 -18.07 -1.80 -0.21
C MET A 105 -16.78 -0.97 -0.16
N LEU A 106 -15.83 -1.35 0.68
CA LEU A 106 -14.55 -0.66 0.79
C LEU A 106 -13.76 -0.75 -0.53
N THR A 107 -13.73 -1.94 -1.13
CA THR A 107 -13.14 -2.18 -2.45
C THR A 107 -13.77 -1.28 -3.52
N TYR A 108 -15.10 -1.18 -3.55
CA TYR A 108 -15.83 -0.33 -4.47
C TYR A 108 -15.48 1.16 -4.26
N GLN A 109 -15.40 1.60 -3.02
CA GLN A 109 -15.04 2.99 -2.69
C GLN A 109 -13.59 3.33 -3.10
N MET A 110 -12.66 2.40 -2.91
CA MET A 110 -11.28 2.58 -3.35
C MET A 110 -11.15 2.70 -4.87
N ASP A 111 -12.00 2.01 -5.63
CA ASP A 111 -11.95 2.07 -7.10
C ASP A 111 -12.65 3.29 -7.70
N ASN A 112 -13.69 3.82 -7.05
CA ASN A 112 -14.58 4.83 -7.65
C ASN A 112 -14.42 6.22 -7.02
N ILE A 113 -13.85 6.32 -5.85
CA ILE A 113 -13.64 7.58 -5.14
C ILE A 113 -12.14 7.65 -4.83
N ASN A 114 -11.54 8.83 -4.98
CA ASN A 114 -10.16 9.07 -4.52
C ASN A 114 -10.15 8.97 -2.98
N LEU A 115 -10.25 7.75 -2.48
CA LEU A 115 -10.25 7.49 -1.06
C LEU A 115 -8.86 7.80 -0.50
N SER A 116 -8.85 8.39 0.69
CA SER A 116 -7.62 8.59 1.45
C SER A 116 -6.97 7.24 1.80
N PRO A 117 -5.64 7.19 2.02
CA PRO A 117 -4.94 5.94 2.24
C PRO A 117 -5.48 5.13 3.39
N ILE A 118 -5.42 3.82 3.25
CA ILE A 118 -5.75 2.86 4.30
C ILE A 118 -4.47 2.29 4.89
N ILE A 119 -4.36 2.36 6.22
CA ILE A 119 -3.35 1.68 7.01
C ILE A 119 -4.02 0.42 7.57
N ALA A 120 -3.70 -0.73 7.00
CA ALA A 120 -4.27 -2.00 7.38
C ALA A 120 -3.30 -2.80 8.26
N PHE A 121 -3.85 -3.52 9.23
CA PHE A 121 -3.10 -4.44 10.06
C PHE A 121 -3.70 -5.84 9.90
N ASP A 122 -2.81 -6.78 9.61
CA ASP A 122 -3.06 -8.21 9.59
C ASP A 122 -2.28 -8.80 10.77
N ASP A 123 -2.99 -9.16 11.83
CA ASP A 123 -2.38 -9.66 13.07
C ASP A 123 -1.90 -11.11 12.94
N GLY A 124 -2.28 -11.80 11.85
CA GLY A 124 -1.79 -13.15 11.54
C GLY A 124 -2.09 -14.20 12.62
N SER A 125 -3.09 -13.92 13.49
CA SER A 125 -3.36 -14.71 14.69
C SER A 125 -3.71 -16.16 14.39
N ARG A 126 -4.21 -16.45 13.18
CA ARG A 126 -4.56 -17.81 12.73
C ARG A 126 -4.07 -18.07 11.33
N LYS A 127 -3.50 -19.26 11.10
CA LYS A 127 -2.99 -19.69 9.79
C LYS A 127 -4.05 -19.71 8.67
N ASP A 128 -5.31 -19.81 9.04
CA ASP A 128 -6.46 -19.89 8.12
C ASP A 128 -7.10 -18.52 7.84
N GLU A 129 -6.69 -17.48 8.56
CA GLU A 129 -7.20 -16.12 8.40
C GLU A 129 -6.27 -15.32 7.51
N VAL A 130 -6.63 -15.23 6.23
CA VAL A 130 -5.88 -14.45 5.25
C VAL A 130 -6.59 -13.11 5.05
N ALA A 131 -5.84 -12.03 5.08
CA ALA A 131 -6.36 -10.71 4.76
C ALA A 131 -7.07 -10.72 3.39
N PRO A 132 -8.20 -9.99 3.23
CA PRO A 132 -9.02 -10.06 2.01
C PRO A 132 -8.22 -9.74 0.75
N PRO A 133 -8.01 -10.69 -0.18
CA PRO A 133 -7.12 -10.50 -1.32
C PRO A 133 -7.48 -9.28 -2.17
N LYS A 134 -8.77 -9.06 -2.41
CA LYS A 134 -9.26 -7.92 -3.20
C LYS A 134 -8.96 -6.56 -2.59
N LEU A 135 -8.87 -6.46 -1.27
CA LEU A 135 -8.44 -5.24 -0.60
C LEU A 135 -6.92 -5.11 -0.63
N CYS A 136 -6.19 -6.20 -0.32
CA CYS A 136 -4.72 -6.23 -0.37
C CYS A 136 -4.17 -5.83 -1.74
N ASP A 137 -4.85 -6.23 -2.81
CA ASP A 137 -4.50 -5.89 -4.18
C ASP A 137 -4.52 -4.37 -4.46
N ARG A 138 -5.35 -3.62 -3.72
CA ARG A 138 -5.46 -2.17 -3.80
C ARG A 138 -4.49 -1.40 -2.91
N LEU A 139 -3.83 -2.08 -2.00
CA LEU A 139 -2.81 -1.49 -1.12
C LEU A 139 -1.44 -1.69 -1.77
N ALA A 140 -0.75 -0.62 -2.17
CA ALA A 140 0.51 -0.74 -2.89
C ALA A 140 1.60 -1.43 -2.08
N PHE A 141 1.63 -1.19 -0.76
CA PHE A 141 2.73 -1.61 0.11
C PHE A 141 2.31 -2.71 1.06
N SER A 142 3.18 -3.71 1.22
CA SER A 142 3.04 -4.77 2.23
C SER A 142 4.34 -4.87 3.00
N ILE A 143 4.26 -4.70 4.31
CA ILE A 143 5.38 -4.78 5.24
C ILE A 143 5.16 -5.99 6.15
N ASP A 144 6.08 -6.91 6.12
CA ASP A 144 6.07 -8.07 7.00
C ASP A 144 6.86 -7.75 8.28
N LEU A 145 6.18 -7.83 9.43
CA LEU A 145 6.73 -7.60 10.76
C LEU A 145 6.83 -8.88 11.58
N THR A 146 6.53 -10.06 11.00
CA THR A 146 6.45 -11.33 11.71
C THR A 146 7.75 -11.65 12.47
N GLU A 147 8.89 -11.36 11.86
CA GLU A 147 10.22 -11.62 12.46
C GLU A 147 10.89 -10.35 13.02
N VAL A 148 10.21 -9.20 12.91
CA VAL A 148 10.76 -7.92 13.36
C VAL A 148 10.41 -7.69 14.82
N ARG A 149 11.40 -7.60 15.69
CA ARG A 149 11.16 -7.25 17.09
C ARG A 149 10.80 -5.78 17.21
N PHE A 150 9.89 -5.44 18.11
CA PHE A 150 9.46 -4.06 18.33
C PHE A 150 10.63 -3.07 18.56
N ASN A 151 11.64 -3.46 19.31
CA ASN A 151 12.82 -2.61 19.56
C ASN A 151 13.71 -2.39 18.31
N GLN A 152 13.50 -3.16 17.25
CA GLN A 152 14.18 -3.02 15.96
C GLN A 152 13.33 -2.24 14.94
N PHE A 153 12.04 -2.05 15.23
CA PHE A 153 11.12 -1.31 14.38
C PHE A 153 11.17 0.17 14.73
N SER A 154 11.95 0.92 13.95
CA SER A 154 12.14 2.36 14.12
C SER A 154 12.18 3.05 12.73
N PRO A 155 11.06 3.06 11.99
CA PRO A 155 11.01 3.80 10.74
C PRO A 155 11.16 5.30 11.01
N GLU A 156 11.76 6.02 10.07
CA GLU A 156 11.82 7.47 10.14
C GLU A 156 10.43 8.04 9.86
N PHE A 157 9.92 8.76 10.82
CA PHE A 157 8.68 9.49 10.71
C PHE A 157 8.93 10.95 10.29
N PHE A 158 8.09 11.49 9.44
CA PHE A 158 8.19 12.85 8.91
C PHE A 158 6.79 13.47 8.83
N PRO A 159 6.69 14.83 8.81
CA PRO A 159 5.40 15.47 8.66
C PRO A 159 4.74 15.09 7.33
N ILE A 160 3.50 14.63 7.38
CA ILE A 160 2.71 14.31 6.19
C ILE A 160 2.19 15.64 5.61
N THR A 161 3.00 16.28 4.79
CA THR A 161 2.61 17.46 4.05
C THR A 161 2.26 17.07 2.62
N SER A 162 1.01 17.27 2.23
CA SER A 162 0.55 17.10 0.86
C SER A 162 1.15 18.22 -0.02
N SER A 163 2.35 18.03 -0.52
CA SER A 163 2.88 18.87 -1.57
C SER A 163 2.46 18.31 -2.93
N LYS A 164 1.89 19.14 -3.79
CA LYS A 164 1.69 18.79 -5.21
C LYS A 164 3.06 18.67 -5.85
N THR A 165 3.59 17.48 -5.85
CA THR A 165 4.92 17.21 -6.39
C THR A 165 4.78 16.78 -7.85
N THR A 166 5.50 17.45 -8.74
CA THR A 166 5.56 17.10 -10.16
C THR A 166 6.26 15.74 -10.29
N LYS A 167 5.71 14.83 -11.08
CA LYS A 167 6.33 13.52 -11.34
C LYS A 167 7.57 13.67 -12.20
N ALA A 168 8.61 12.91 -11.90
CA ALA A 168 9.76 12.74 -12.78
C ALA A 168 9.34 12.07 -14.10
N GLU A 169 10.03 12.40 -15.17
CA GLU A 169 9.81 11.81 -16.48
C GLU A 169 10.30 10.35 -16.52
N ILE A 170 9.52 9.49 -17.16
CA ILE A 170 9.83 8.08 -17.37
C ILE A 170 9.74 7.77 -18.85
N THR A 171 10.68 7.00 -19.38
CA THR A 171 10.69 6.61 -20.79
C THR A 171 9.78 5.42 -21.06
N GLU A 172 9.32 5.29 -22.31
CA GLU A 172 8.51 4.14 -22.74
C GLU A 172 9.24 2.81 -22.52
N ALA A 173 10.54 2.75 -22.78
CA ALA A 173 11.36 1.57 -22.54
C ALA A 173 11.38 1.17 -21.05
N GLN A 174 11.43 2.13 -20.13
CA GLN A 174 11.35 1.88 -18.69
C GLN A 174 9.96 1.37 -18.29
N ILE A 175 8.89 1.93 -18.85
CA ILE A 175 7.52 1.45 -18.62
C ILE A 175 7.39 -0.01 -19.07
N GLN A 176 7.85 -0.31 -20.28
CA GLN A 176 7.83 -1.68 -20.80
C GLN A 176 8.65 -2.64 -19.93
N SER A 177 9.81 -2.20 -19.43
CA SER A 177 10.64 -2.99 -18.51
C SER A 177 9.89 -3.36 -17.23
N VAL A 178 9.13 -2.43 -16.63
CA VAL A 178 8.31 -2.70 -15.44
C VAL A 178 7.22 -3.71 -15.75
N ILE A 179 6.52 -3.56 -16.87
CA ILE A 179 5.43 -4.48 -17.28
C ILE A 179 5.98 -5.89 -17.50
N VAL A 180 7.09 -6.01 -18.25
CA VAL A 180 7.74 -7.30 -18.50
C VAL A 180 8.21 -7.95 -17.18
N SER A 181 8.74 -7.16 -16.25
CA SER A 181 9.16 -7.65 -14.94
C SER A 181 7.97 -8.17 -14.13
N ALA A 182 6.84 -7.46 -14.13
CA ALA A 182 5.62 -7.91 -13.45
C ALA A 182 5.15 -9.27 -14.01
N ILE A 183 5.10 -9.40 -15.33
CA ILE A 183 4.72 -10.67 -15.99
C ILE A 183 5.68 -11.80 -15.61
N LYS A 184 7.00 -11.55 -15.61
CA LYS A 184 8.02 -12.55 -15.21
C LYS A 184 7.85 -13.00 -13.76
N PHE A 185 7.36 -12.15 -12.88
CA PHE A 185 7.03 -12.49 -11.50
C PHE A 185 5.66 -13.22 -11.37
N GLY A 186 4.97 -13.50 -12.47
CA GLY A 186 3.65 -14.14 -12.46
C GLY A 186 2.52 -13.20 -12.02
N ILE A 187 2.71 -11.88 -12.16
CA ILE A 187 1.72 -10.86 -11.81
C ILE A 187 0.99 -10.46 -13.08
N ASP A 188 -0.25 -10.95 -13.24
CA ASP A 188 -1.05 -10.73 -14.45
C ASP A 188 -1.88 -9.44 -14.39
N GLU A 189 -2.04 -8.84 -13.20
CA GLU A 189 -2.83 -7.62 -13.03
C GLU A 189 -2.02 -6.37 -13.40
N ILE A 190 -2.69 -5.41 -14.04
CA ILE A 190 -2.06 -4.16 -14.48
C ILE A 190 -1.79 -3.19 -13.32
N ARG A 191 -2.57 -3.28 -12.24
CA ARG A 191 -2.51 -2.34 -11.12
C ARG A 191 -1.14 -2.30 -10.42
N PRO A 192 -0.50 -3.42 -10.08
CA PRO A 192 0.84 -3.40 -9.49
C PRO A 192 1.89 -2.76 -10.39
N ALA A 193 1.85 -3.00 -11.71
CA ALA A 193 2.75 -2.35 -12.65
C ALA A 193 2.53 -0.82 -12.68
N TYR A 194 1.29 -0.37 -12.72
CA TYR A 194 0.94 1.06 -12.65
C TYR A 194 1.42 1.71 -11.35
N MET A 195 1.22 1.04 -10.20
CA MET A 195 1.72 1.51 -8.90
C MET A 195 3.24 1.61 -8.88
N THR A 196 3.94 0.63 -9.48
CA THR A 196 5.41 0.59 -9.57
C THR A 196 5.95 1.74 -10.41
N ILE A 197 5.34 2.03 -11.56
CA ILE A 197 5.70 3.16 -12.42
C ILE A 197 5.56 4.48 -11.64
N ASN A 198 4.42 4.69 -10.96
CA ASN A 198 4.21 5.88 -10.13
C ASN A 198 5.23 5.98 -8.99
N ALA A 199 5.54 4.87 -8.34
CA ALA A 199 6.53 4.84 -7.26
C ALA A 199 7.91 5.25 -7.76
N ALA A 200 8.35 4.72 -8.90
CA ALA A 200 9.65 5.08 -9.50
C ALA A 200 9.73 6.58 -9.82
N GLN A 201 8.67 7.15 -10.39
CA GLN A 201 8.60 8.58 -10.68
C GLN A 201 8.69 9.45 -9.42
N TYR A 202 7.95 9.08 -8.35
CA TYR A 202 8.00 9.83 -7.10
C TYR A 202 9.29 9.61 -6.31
N LEU A 203 9.92 8.43 -6.38
CA LEU A 203 11.22 8.18 -5.79
C LEU A 203 12.30 9.07 -6.42
N ALA A 204 12.30 9.21 -7.75
CA ALA A 204 13.20 10.14 -8.44
C ALA A 204 12.95 11.59 -7.99
N THR A 205 11.68 11.99 -7.86
CA THR A 205 11.30 13.33 -7.40
C THR A 205 11.71 13.59 -5.94
N LEU A 206 11.63 12.58 -5.06
CA LEU A 206 12.09 12.67 -3.67
C LEU A 206 13.61 12.91 -3.56
N ASP A 207 14.35 12.49 -4.58
CA ASP A 207 15.80 12.72 -4.74
C ASP A 207 16.10 13.99 -5.58
N ASP A 208 15.12 14.91 -5.74
CA ASP A 208 15.22 16.15 -6.52
C ASP A 208 15.63 15.93 -7.99
N ARG A 209 15.31 14.75 -8.56
CA ARG A 209 15.58 14.44 -9.96
C ARG A 209 14.33 14.58 -10.82
N VAL A 210 14.54 15.01 -12.07
CA VAL A 210 13.47 15.20 -13.06
C VAL A 210 13.26 13.99 -13.96
N THR A 211 14.16 13.00 -13.91
CA THR A 211 14.12 11.77 -14.71
C THR A 211 14.29 10.55 -13.83
N VAL A 212 13.60 9.46 -14.21
CA VAL A 212 13.68 8.16 -13.53
C VAL A 212 14.97 7.45 -13.92
N GLU A 213 15.71 6.91 -12.96
CA GLU A 213 16.88 6.06 -13.15
C GLU A 213 16.56 4.60 -12.86
N GLN A 214 17.45 3.68 -13.26
CA GLN A 214 17.29 2.24 -13.01
C GLN A 214 17.16 1.90 -11.52
N LYS A 215 17.86 2.63 -10.65
CA LYS A 215 17.78 2.43 -9.21
C LYS A 215 16.35 2.66 -8.65
N ASP A 216 15.60 3.62 -9.24
CA ASP A 216 14.23 3.94 -8.82
C ASP A 216 13.26 2.84 -9.24
N LEU A 217 13.46 2.30 -10.46
CA LEU A 217 12.68 1.15 -10.94
C LEU A 217 12.91 -0.08 -10.06
N ASN A 218 14.16 -0.38 -9.73
CA ASN A 218 14.51 -1.51 -8.87
C ASN A 218 13.93 -1.34 -7.47
N LEU A 219 14.03 -0.13 -6.91
CA LEU A 219 13.48 0.19 -5.59
C LEU A 219 11.95 0.10 -5.57
N ALA A 220 11.29 0.66 -6.58
CA ALA A 220 9.84 0.60 -6.73
C ALA A 220 9.35 -0.85 -6.91
N ALA A 221 10.03 -1.65 -7.73
CA ALA A 221 9.73 -3.07 -7.89
C ALA A 221 9.88 -3.85 -6.58
N THR A 222 10.93 -3.58 -5.81
CA THR A 222 11.11 -4.19 -4.48
C THR A 222 10.00 -3.82 -3.51
N LEU A 223 9.53 -2.58 -3.54
CA LEU A 223 8.45 -2.11 -2.64
C LEU A 223 7.08 -2.69 -3.01
N ILE A 224 6.79 -2.89 -4.30
CA ILE A 224 5.44 -3.17 -4.79
C ILE A 224 5.29 -4.56 -5.43
N LEU A 225 6.25 -5.01 -6.23
CA LEU A 225 6.15 -6.29 -6.93
C LEU A 225 6.65 -7.47 -6.09
N ALA A 226 7.71 -7.30 -5.31
CA ALA A 226 8.36 -8.40 -4.62
C ALA A 226 7.42 -9.22 -3.73
N HIS A 227 6.51 -8.57 -2.99
CA HIS A 227 5.57 -9.26 -2.10
C HIS A 227 4.36 -9.88 -2.85
N ARG A 228 4.22 -9.62 -4.15
CA ARG A 228 3.19 -10.17 -5.04
C ARG A 228 3.71 -11.25 -5.96
N ALA A 229 5.03 -11.42 -6.02
CA ALA A 229 5.65 -12.39 -6.91
C ALA A 229 5.19 -13.81 -6.60
N LEU A 230 4.62 -14.48 -7.59
CA LEU A 230 4.24 -15.89 -7.53
C LEU A 230 5.38 -16.79 -8.03
N ILE A 231 6.24 -16.24 -8.86
CA ILE A 231 7.41 -16.90 -9.46
C ILE A 231 8.63 -16.08 -9.07
N ILE A 232 9.60 -16.72 -8.43
CA ILE A 232 10.93 -16.13 -8.23
C ILE A 232 11.75 -16.60 -9.43
N PRO A 233 12.18 -15.71 -10.34
CA PRO A 233 13.06 -16.09 -11.42
C PRO A 233 14.35 -16.68 -10.82
N GLU A 234 14.70 -17.92 -11.18
CA GLU A 234 16.01 -18.45 -10.87
C GLU A 234 17.05 -17.51 -11.47
N GLU A 235 18.09 -17.16 -10.72
CA GLU A 235 19.24 -16.44 -11.26
C GLU A 235 19.80 -17.31 -12.39
N ILE A 236 19.72 -16.83 -13.62
CA ILE A 236 20.40 -17.46 -14.75
C ILE A 236 21.88 -17.21 -14.47
N GLU A 237 22.56 -18.20 -13.91
CA GLU A 237 24.01 -18.21 -13.90
C GLU A 237 24.46 -18.18 -15.36
N ASP A 238 25.11 -17.09 -15.74
CA ASP A 238 25.67 -16.85 -17.06
C ASP A 238 26.91 -17.76 -17.22
N ASP A 239 26.65 -19.04 -17.46
CA ASP A 239 27.69 -20.05 -17.74
C ASP A 239 28.07 -19.99 -19.23
N GLN A 240 28.50 -18.81 -19.67
CA GLN A 240 29.32 -18.70 -20.90
C GLN A 240 30.79 -18.81 -20.53
N LYS A 241 31.24 -20.01 -20.21
CA LYS A 241 32.63 -20.35 -20.36
C LYS A 241 32.90 -20.65 -21.86
N ASP A 242 33.48 -19.69 -22.53
CA ASP A 242 34.16 -19.88 -23.80
C ASP A 242 35.18 -21.02 -23.66
N GLU A 243 34.92 -22.16 -24.30
CA GLU A 243 35.92 -23.18 -24.53
C GLU A 243 36.83 -22.68 -25.68
N PRO A 244 38.14 -22.61 -25.49
CA PRO A 244 39.06 -22.30 -26.60
C PRO A 244 39.12 -23.49 -27.53
N GLN A 245 38.69 -23.31 -28.78
CA GLN A 245 38.92 -24.23 -29.86
C GLN A 245 40.43 -24.43 -30.03
N LYS A 246 40.90 -25.66 -29.78
CA LYS A 246 42.23 -26.11 -30.19
C LYS A 246 42.14 -26.49 -31.65
N GLU A 247 42.78 -25.68 -32.48
CA GLU A 247 43.19 -26.09 -33.83
C GLU A 247 44.24 -27.19 -33.73
N ASN A 248 44.05 -28.27 -34.52
CA ASN A 248 45.06 -29.19 -35.03
C ASN A 248 44.81 -29.40 -36.50
#